data_355c6048972d99a07c4fc168052185d5
#
_entry.id   355c6048972d99a07c4fc168052185d5
#
_cell.length_a   1.000
_cell.length_b   1.000
_cell.length_c   1.000
_cell.angle_alpha   90.00
_cell.angle_beta   90.00
_cell.angle_gamma   90.00
#
_symmetry.space_group_name_H-M   'P 1'
#
loop_
_entity.id
_entity.type
_entity.pdbx_description
1 polymer ?
#
loop_
_entity_poly.entity_id
_entity_poly.type
_entity_poly.pdbx_seq_one_letter_code
_entity_poly.pdbx_strand_id
1 'polypeptide(L)'
;MNPDRVVCARQADEGLDRLLTTLLTARSDMRAELAVRPPDTRRQEAVRERLLASLEAYASGLAERGLSAPPNLRDELSLQRNLAGL
;
A
#
# COMPACT_ATOMS: atom_id res chain seq x y z
N MET A 1 31.91 5.53 10.85
CA MET A 1 30.64 4.95 10.38
C MET A 1 30.53 3.52 10.87
N ASN A 2 29.46 3.17 11.57
CA ASN A 2 29.28 1.83 12.12
C ASN A 2 28.65 0.92 11.05
N PRO A 3 29.37 -0.14 10.57
CA PRO A 3 28.82 -1.00 9.52
C PRO A 3 27.55 -1.77 9.94
N ASP A 4 27.43 -2.12 11.22
CA ASP A 4 26.22 -2.80 11.72
C ASP A 4 24.99 -1.90 11.60
N ARG A 5 25.16 -0.61 11.85
CA ARG A 5 24.10 0.37 11.73
C ARG A 5 23.61 0.54 10.28
N VAL A 6 24.55 0.46 9.33
CA VAL A 6 24.24 0.53 7.91
C VAL A 6 23.45 -0.72 7.48
N VAL A 7 23.86 -1.90 7.96
CA VAL A 7 23.15 -3.15 7.66
C VAL A 7 21.73 -3.13 8.22
N CYS A 8 21.54 -2.67 9.45
CA CYS A 8 20.21 -2.54 10.04
C CYS A 8 19.32 -1.57 9.26
N ALA A 9 19.88 -0.43 8.84
CA ALA A 9 19.15 0.54 8.03
C ALA A 9 18.71 -0.06 6.69
N ARG A 10 19.56 -0.84 6.04
CA ARG A 10 19.22 -1.51 4.78
C ARG A 10 18.07 -2.51 4.97
N GLN A 11 18.10 -3.29 6.04
CA GLN A 11 17.03 -4.25 6.33
C GLN A 11 15.70 -3.56 6.55
N ALA A 12 15.70 -2.43 7.27
CA ALA A 12 14.49 -1.63 7.48
C ALA A 12 13.98 -1.06 6.16
N ASP A 13 14.88 -0.53 5.32
CA ASP A 13 14.54 0.03 4.02
C ASP A 13 14.00 -1.05 3.08
N GLU A 14 14.59 -2.25 3.08
CA GLU A 14 14.11 -3.37 2.28
C GLU A 14 12.69 -3.78 2.65
N GLY A 15 12.36 -3.78 3.95
CA GLY A 15 11.02 -4.06 4.42
C GLY A 15 10.01 -3.04 3.90
N LEU A 16 10.33 -1.76 3.99
CA LEU A 16 9.48 -0.69 3.45
C LEU A 16 9.38 -0.77 1.93
N ASP A 17 10.49 -1.05 1.25
CA ASP A 17 10.50 -1.19 -0.20
C ASP A 17 9.58 -2.31 -0.67
N ARG A 18 9.55 -3.44 0.04
CA ARG A 18 8.64 -4.54 -0.27
C ARG A 18 7.19 -4.13 -0.10
N LEU A 19 6.87 -3.44 0.99
CA LEU A 19 5.52 -2.94 1.24
C LEU A 19 5.11 -1.93 0.18
N LEU A 20 6.02 -1.04 -0.19
CA LEU A 20 5.78 -0.06 -1.25
C LEU A 20 5.57 -0.74 -2.60
N THR A 21 6.40 -1.71 -2.94
CA THR A 21 6.28 -2.48 -4.19
C THR A 21 4.92 -3.16 -4.26
N THR A 22 4.50 -3.80 -3.17
CA THR A 22 3.18 -4.43 -3.08
C THR A 22 2.06 -3.41 -3.30
N LEU A 23 2.18 -2.24 -2.69
CA LEU A 23 1.22 -1.15 -2.84
C LEU A 23 1.14 -0.66 -4.28
N LEU A 24 2.30 -0.43 -4.92
CA LEU A 24 2.36 0.05 -6.30
C LEU A 24 1.78 -0.98 -7.27
N THR A 25 2.04 -2.26 -7.03
CA THR A 25 1.45 -3.36 -7.80
C THR A 25 -0.08 -3.36 -7.64
N ALA A 26 -0.58 -3.22 -6.43
CA ALA A 26 -2.01 -3.17 -6.17
C ALA A 26 -2.68 -1.97 -6.86
N ARG A 27 -2.02 -0.81 -6.87
CA ARG A 27 -2.52 0.37 -7.59
C ARG A 27 -2.58 0.14 -9.09
N SER A 28 -1.54 -0.49 -9.64
CA SER A 28 -1.49 -0.83 -11.06
C SER A 28 -2.60 -1.82 -11.43
N ASP A 29 -2.80 -2.84 -10.61
CA ASP A 29 -3.87 -3.82 -10.81
C ASP A 29 -5.25 -3.14 -10.77
N MET A 30 -5.45 -2.20 -9.85
CA MET A 30 -6.71 -1.46 -9.76
C MET A 30 -6.98 -0.65 -11.03
N ARG A 31 -5.97 0.06 -11.54
CA ARG A 31 -6.07 0.81 -12.80
C ARG A 31 -6.43 -0.10 -13.95
N ALA A 32 -5.75 -1.24 -14.06
CA ALA A 32 -5.99 -2.21 -15.12
C ALA A 32 -7.43 -2.74 -15.04
N GLU A 33 -7.90 -3.05 -13.84
CA GLU A 33 -9.25 -3.59 -13.64
C GLU A 33 -10.32 -2.55 -13.97
N LEU A 34 -10.08 -1.29 -13.62
CA LEU A 34 -11.01 -0.19 -13.95
C LEU A 34 -11.10 0.05 -15.46
N ALA A 35 -10.07 -0.32 -16.21
CA ALA A 35 -10.05 -0.19 -17.68
C ALA A 35 -10.70 -1.36 -18.40
N VAL A 36 -11.00 -2.46 -17.72
CA VAL A 36 -11.62 -3.64 -18.30
C VAL A 36 -13.06 -3.33 -18.74
N ARG A 37 -13.40 -3.76 -19.94
CA ARG A 37 -14.76 -3.62 -20.51
C ARG A 37 -15.25 -4.94 -21.07
N PRO A 38 -16.45 -5.43 -20.71
CA PRO A 38 -17.33 -4.83 -19.71
C PRO A 38 -16.75 -4.89 -18.30
N PRO A 39 -17.17 -3.98 -17.38
CA PRO A 39 -16.63 -3.99 -16.00
C PRO A 39 -17.01 -5.27 -15.27
N ASP A 40 -16.06 -5.79 -14.48
CA ASP A 40 -16.28 -6.94 -13.62
C ASP A 40 -16.25 -6.48 -12.16
N THR A 41 -17.40 -6.36 -11.55
CA THR A 41 -17.58 -5.85 -10.19
C THR A 41 -16.84 -6.72 -9.16
N ARG A 42 -16.91 -8.04 -9.31
CA ARG A 42 -16.22 -8.97 -8.38
C ARG A 42 -14.72 -8.80 -8.40
N ARG A 43 -14.15 -8.68 -9.59
CA ARG A 43 -12.72 -8.47 -9.74
C ARG A 43 -12.30 -7.10 -9.21
N GLN A 44 -13.11 -6.08 -9.46
CA GLN A 44 -12.86 -4.74 -8.92
C GLN A 44 -12.88 -4.74 -7.40
N GLU A 45 -13.83 -5.42 -6.78
CA GLU A 45 -13.90 -5.55 -5.32
C GLU A 45 -12.68 -6.28 -4.76
N ALA A 46 -12.27 -7.39 -5.37
CA ALA A 46 -11.11 -8.15 -4.93
C ALA A 46 -9.82 -7.33 -5.03
N VAL A 47 -9.65 -6.58 -6.12
CA VAL A 47 -8.47 -5.72 -6.30
C VAL A 47 -8.51 -4.56 -5.31
N ARG A 48 -9.67 -3.99 -5.05
CA ARG A 48 -9.85 -2.91 -4.07
C ARG A 48 -9.49 -3.38 -2.65
N GLU A 49 -9.91 -4.59 -2.27
CA GLU A 49 -9.54 -5.16 -0.97
C GLU A 49 -8.03 -5.34 -0.84
N ARG A 50 -7.37 -5.81 -1.89
CA ARG A 50 -5.91 -5.93 -1.92
C ARG A 50 -5.22 -4.58 -1.81
N LEU A 51 -5.76 -3.57 -2.50
CA LEU A 51 -5.22 -2.21 -2.41
C LEU A 51 -5.35 -1.67 -0.98
N LEU A 52 -6.51 -1.82 -0.36
CA LEU A 52 -6.72 -1.38 1.02
C LEU A 52 -5.76 -2.09 1.98
N ALA A 53 -5.63 -3.41 1.87
CA ALA A 53 -4.71 -4.18 2.70
C ALA A 53 -3.26 -3.71 2.52
N SER A 54 -2.84 -3.42 1.28
CA SER A 54 -1.50 -2.91 0.98
C SER A 54 -1.26 -1.52 1.56
N LEU A 55 -2.27 -0.65 1.50
CA LEU A 55 -2.20 0.69 2.09
C LEU A 55 -2.07 0.60 3.62
N GLU A 56 -2.86 -0.24 4.26
CA GLU A 56 -2.80 -0.43 5.70
C GLU A 56 -1.47 -1.04 6.15
N ALA A 57 -0.97 -2.03 5.41
CA ALA A 57 0.32 -2.64 5.70
C ALA A 57 1.46 -1.63 5.59
N TYR A 58 1.45 -0.78 4.57
CA TYR A 58 2.47 0.24 4.38
C TYR A 58 2.39 1.30 5.49
N ALA A 59 1.20 1.76 5.83
CA ALA A 59 0.99 2.72 6.92
C ALA A 59 1.47 2.15 8.26
N SER A 60 1.17 0.88 8.54
CA SER A 60 1.63 0.20 9.75
C SER A 60 3.16 0.06 9.77
N GLY A 61 3.75 -0.28 8.63
CA GLY A 61 5.21 -0.36 8.48
C GLY A 61 5.90 0.96 8.77
N LEU A 62 5.31 2.08 8.32
CA LEU A 62 5.81 3.41 8.63
C LEU A 62 5.69 3.70 10.14
N ALA A 63 4.55 3.39 10.73
CA ALA A 63 4.31 3.63 12.15
C ALA A 63 5.27 2.83 13.03
N GLU A 64 5.55 1.58 12.69
CA GLU A 64 6.51 0.73 13.41
C GLU A 64 7.92 1.34 13.44
N ARG A 65 8.25 2.14 12.43
CA ARG A 65 9.54 2.82 12.32
C ARG A 65 9.51 4.25 12.85
N GLY A 66 8.41 4.65 13.50
CA GLY A 66 8.23 6.01 14.01
C GLY A 66 8.03 7.07 12.94
N LEU A 67 7.64 6.66 11.74
CA LEU A 67 7.41 7.56 10.62
C LEU A 67 5.93 7.85 10.48
N SER A 68 5.59 9.09 10.15
CA SER A 68 4.20 9.48 9.89
C SER A 68 3.82 9.14 8.46
N ALA A 69 2.58 8.69 8.25
CA ALA A 69 2.05 8.48 6.92
C ALA A 69 1.93 9.82 6.17
N PRO A 70 2.38 9.90 4.91
CA PRO A 70 2.18 11.12 4.12
C PRO A 70 0.70 11.47 3.97
N PRO A 71 0.33 12.76 3.83
CA PRO A 71 -1.06 13.16 3.66
C PRO A 71 -1.77 12.44 2.51
N ASN A 72 -1.09 12.25 1.38
CA ASN A 72 -1.64 11.55 0.23
C ASN A 72 -2.02 10.10 0.56
N LEU A 73 -1.19 9.43 1.34
CA LEU A 73 -1.44 8.06 1.77
C LEU A 73 -2.64 8.00 2.72
N ARG A 74 -2.74 8.95 3.65
CA ARG A 74 -3.87 9.06 4.58
C ARG A 74 -5.18 9.29 3.84
N ASP A 75 -5.17 10.18 2.85
CA ASP A 75 -6.35 10.49 2.05
C ASP A 75 -6.79 9.27 1.24
N GLU A 76 -5.84 8.58 0.62
CA GLU A 76 -6.12 7.36 -0.14
C GLU A 76 -6.69 6.26 0.76
N LEU A 77 -6.11 6.08 1.96
CA LEU A 77 -6.58 5.11 2.93
C LEU A 77 -8.02 5.42 3.36
N SER A 78 -8.31 6.67 3.67
CA SER A 78 -9.65 7.12 4.05
C SER A 78 -10.65 6.86 2.93
N LEU A 79 -10.27 7.19 1.69
CA LEU A 79 -11.12 6.96 0.53
C LEU A 79 -11.44 5.47 0.35
N GLN A 80 -10.43 4.61 0.43
CA GLN A 80 -10.62 3.17 0.25
C GLN A 80 -11.45 2.56 1.37
N ARG A 81 -11.24 3.00 2.60
CA ARG A 81 -12.06 2.57 3.75
C ARG A 81 -13.52 2.96 3.58
N ASN A 82 -13.78 4.18 3.13
CA ASN A 82 -15.14 4.66 2.88
C ASN A 82 -15.81 3.85 1.77
N LEU A 83 -15.10 3.54 0.71
CA LEU A 83 -15.61 2.73 -0.40
C LEU A 83 -15.87 1.28 0.05
N ALA A 84 -15.01 0.72 0.88
CA ALA A 84 -15.17 -0.64 1.41
C ALA A 84 -16.34 -0.73 2.41
N GLY A 85 -16.65 0.36 3.10
CA GLY A 85 -17.77 0.43 4.04
C GLY A 85 -19.14 0.59 3.41
N LEU A 86 -19.16 0.81 2.11
CA LEU A 86 -20.41 0.89 1.35
C LEU A 86 -20.85 -0.48 0.88
#